data_f568d0be072fa5da48a2232b41b4b2be
#
_entry.id   f568d0be072fa5da48a2232b41b4b2be
#
_cell.length_a   1.000
_cell.length_b   1.000
_cell.length_c   1.000
_cell.angle_alpha   90.00
_cell.angle_beta   90.00
_cell.angle_gamma   90.00
#
_symmetry.space_group_name_H-M   'P 1'
#
loop_
_entity.id
_entity.type
_entity.pdbx_description
1 polymer ?
#
loop_
_entity_poly.entity_id
_entity_poly.type
_entity_poly.pdbx_seq_one_letter_code
_entity_poly.pdbx_strand_id
1 'polypeptide(L)'
;MLKNLYGQQRVARTQAELNKLLDSHERFVASRGGARAKLGMADLSGLNLAKRMLKEIDFAGSSLMDASLFGSNFRNASFYCTDLQRADLRNTDLQYADLRGASLKGANLSGAKLDNADLRAAMMMFMSPEGISIIDRAANGPQGVDFSNCSLKKASFGNAKLDGANFNGALLQGADFKSARLSNASFKGAVLTGVNVKDLNISPEDLQTCVTDVTPQTVARFDELRGRLDAHQQWIVSGGTQGTHCILDGEDIRLLQKLVVGRPLTGLSAKNAIAISLNFAGCQLQGARLDGADLRDADFTGADLRGASFRGANISHACFDKADMRSLPLISGQTRGVDFTDAIGSEDQFATCQLDDPTAALGLRAAMAQAA
;
A
#
# COMPACT_ATOMS: atom_id res chain seq x y z
N MET A 1 -5.21 -21.20 -31.35
CA MET A 1 -5.74 -21.87 -30.13
C MET A 1 -4.53 -22.15 -29.23
N LEU A 2 -4.34 -21.36 -28.20
CA LEU A 2 -3.29 -21.56 -27.21
C LEU A 2 -3.72 -22.69 -26.28
N LYS A 3 -3.20 -23.89 -26.47
CA LYS A 3 -3.22 -24.90 -25.41
C LYS A 3 -2.39 -24.33 -24.27
N ASN A 4 -2.95 -24.37 -23.02
CA ASN A 4 -2.11 -24.13 -21.87
C ASN A 4 -1.00 -25.19 -21.85
N LEU A 5 0.07 -24.95 -21.10
CA LEU A 5 1.19 -25.89 -20.92
C LEU A 5 0.75 -27.29 -20.39
N TYR A 6 -0.56 -27.53 -20.22
CA TYR A 6 -1.18 -28.64 -19.53
C TYR A 6 -2.33 -29.30 -20.31
N GLY A 7 -2.45 -29.04 -21.63
CA GLY A 7 -3.42 -29.73 -22.49
C GLY A 7 -4.88 -29.35 -22.29
N GLN A 8 -5.25 -28.59 -21.27
CA GLN A 8 -6.64 -28.09 -21.11
C GLN A 8 -6.79 -26.75 -21.84
N GLN A 9 -7.84 -26.63 -22.64
CA GLN A 9 -8.22 -25.37 -23.28
C GLN A 9 -8.80 -24.41 -22.23
N ARG A 10 -8.10 -23.32 -21.95
CA ARG A 10 -8.74 -22.17 -21.31
C ARG A 10 -9.81 -21.63 -22.25
N VAL A 11 -10.93 -21.27 -21.67
CA VAL A 11 -12.02 -20.65 -22.47
C VAL A 11 -11.64 -19.20 -22.75
N ALA A 12 -11.28 -18.91 -24.01
CA ALA A 12 -10.98 -17.53 -24.42
C ALA A 12 -12.26 -16.68 -24.33
N ARG A 13 -12.11 -15.45 -23.87
CA ARG A 13 -13.17 -14.47 -23.77
C ARG A 13 -12.81 -13.23 -24.59
N THR A 14 -13.82 -12.64 -25.20
CA THR A 14 -13.70 -11.30 -25.78
C THR A 14 -13.90 -10.25 -24.68
N GLN A 15 -13.42 -9.02 -24.92
CA GLN A 15 -13.64 -7.91 -23.98
C GLN A 15 -15.14 -7.65 -23.73
N ALA A 16 -15.99 -7.81 -24.75
CA ALA A 16 -17.44 -7.61 -24.64
C ALA A 16 -18.11 -8.66 -23.74
N GLU A 17 -17.73 -9.93 -23.88
CA GLU A 17 -18.21 -11.01 -23.01
C GLU A 17 -17.73 -10.81 -21.56
N LEU A 18 -16.45 -10.44 -21.38
CA LEU A 18 -15.89 -10.15 -20.08
C LEU A 18 -16.66 -9.01 -19.40
N ASN A 19 -16.87 -7.89 -20.09
CA ASN A 19 -17.60 -6.75 -19.55
C ASN A 19 -18.99 -7.13 -19.02
N LYS A 20 -19.76 -7.94 -19.76
CA LYS A 20 -21.07 -8.42 -19.30
C LYS A 20 -21.00 -9.20 -18.00
N LEU A 21 -19.97 -10.05 -17.85
CA LEU A 21 -19.76 -10.85 -16.64
C LEU A 21 -19.34 -9.95 -15.47
N LEU A 22 -18.44 -8.99 -15.72
CA LEU A 22 -17.99 -8.04 -14.70
C LEU A 22 -19.11 -7.11 -14.25
N ASP A 23 -19.94 -6.59 -15.16
CA ASP A 23 -21.10 -5.74 -14.83
C ASP A 23 -22.11 -6.50 -13.95
N SER A 24 -22.31 -7.80 -14.24
CA SER A 24 -23.16 -8.67 -13.41
C SER A 24 -22.55 -8.88 -12.02
N HIS A 25 -21.23 -9.09 -11.97
CA HIS A 25 -20.50 -9.27 -10.71
C HIS A 25 -20.52 -8.00 -9.85
N GLU A 26 -20.32 -6.83 -10.43
CA GLU A 26 -20.39 -5.55 -9.70
C GLU A 26 -21.78 -5.29 -9.11
N ARG A 27 -22.85 -5.65 -9.83
CA ARG A 27 -24.20 -5.61 -9.26
C ARG A 27 -24.35 -6.57 -8.07
N PHE A 28 -23.77 -7.77 -8.18
CA PHE A 28 -23.75 -8.73 -7.07
C PHE A 28 -23.03 -8.16 -5.86
N VAL A 29 -21.81 -7.61 -6.03
CA VAL A 29 -21.02 -6.98 -4.96
C VAL A 29 -21.77 -5.81 -4.33
N ALA A 30 -22.51 -5.04 -5.11
CA ALA A 30 -23.30 -3.90 -4.64
C ALA A 30 -24.68 -4.30 -4.06
N SER A 31 -24.98 -5.60 -3.92
CA SER A 31 -26.29 -6.11 -3.50
C SER A 31 -27.48 -5.61 -4.35
N ARG A 32 -27.22 -5.39 -5.66
CA ARG A 32 -28.20 -4.87 -6.63
C ARG A 32 -28.63 -5.93 -7.66
N GLY A 33 -28.65 -7.22 -7.25
CA GLY A 33 -28.83 -8.35 -8.14
C GLY A 33 -27.54 -8.71 -8.87
N GLY A 34 -27.65 -9.49 -9.97
CA GLY A 34 -26.49 -10.00 -10.67
C GLY A 34 -26.00 -11.34 -10.10
N ALA A 35 -24.85 -11.80 -10.56
CA ALA A 35 -24.24 -13.05 -10.14
C ALA A 35 -22.75 -12.91 -9.94
N ARG A 36 -22.19 -13.65 -8.97
CA ARG A 36 -20.73 -13.73 -8.76
C ARG A 36 -20.08 -14.33 -10.01
N ALA A 37 -19.19 -13.59 -10.66
CA ALA A 37 -18.45 -14.10 -11.80
C ALA A 37 -17.47 -15.20 -11.36
N LYS A 38 -17.51 -16.33 -12.05
CA LYS A 38 -16.55 -17.42 -11.94
C LYS A 38 -15.79 -17.48 -13.26
N LEU A 39 -14.58 -16.98 -13.24
CA LEU A 39 -13.70 -16.88 -14.39
C LEU A 39 -12.52 -17.84 -14.29
N GLY A 40 -12.63 -18.85 -13.44
CA GLY A 40 -11.63 -19.91 -13.33
C GLY A 40 -11.41 -20.60 -14.67
N MET A 41 -10.16 -20.93 -14.98
CA MET A 41 -9.73 -21.56 -16.23
C MET A 41 -10.10 -20.76 -17.50
N ALA A 42 -10.34 -19.46 -17.40
CA ALA A 42 -10.55 -18.58 -18.55
C ALA A 42 -9.21 -18.05 -19.13
N ASP A 43 -9.20 -17.75 -20.43
CA ASP A 43 -8.16 -16.96 -21.05
C ASP A 43 -8.66 -15.51 -21.20
N LEU A 44 -8.08 -14.63 -20.39
CA LEU A 44 -8.38 -13.20 -20.30
C LEU A 44 -7.13 -12.36 -20.64
N SER A 45 -6.17 -13.00 -21.33
CA SER A 45 -4.89 -12.37 -21.65
C SER A 45 -5.08 -11.08 -22.46
N GLY A 46 -4.39 -10.02 -22.08
CA GLY A 46 -4.44 -8.71 -22.73
C GLY A 46 -5.76 -7.94 -22.55
N LEU A 47 -6.72 -8.45 -21.78
CA LEU A 47 -8.00 -7.79 -21.58
C LEU A 47 -7.92 -6.69 -20.51
N ASN A 48 -8.87 -5.75 -20.58
CA ASN A 48 -8.97 -4.61 -19.68
C ASN A 48 -9.99 -4.88 -18.56
N LEU A 49 -9.51 -4.92 -17.34
CA LEU A 49 -10.28 -5.04 -16.10
C LEU A 49 -10.05 -3.83 -15.17
N ALA A 50 -9.48 -2.73 -15.68
CA ALA A 50 -9.08 -1.59 -14.86
C ALA A 50 -10.27 -0.83 -14.26
N LYS A 51 -10.06 -0.30 -13.02
CA LYS A 51 -11.01 0.55 -12.29
C LYS A 51 -12.36 -0.11 -12.01
N ARG A 52 -12.37 -1.43 -11.74
CA ARG A 52 -13.56 -2.24 -11.50
C ARG A 52 -13.69 -2.66 -10.02
N MET A 53 -14.94 -2.86 -9.56
CA MET A 53 -15.25 -3.35 -8.21
C MET A 53 -15.46 -4.87 -8.25
N LEU A 54 -14.37 -5.65 -8.11
CA LEU A 54 -14.31 -7.08 -8.34
C LEU A 54 -13.97 -7.88 -7.07
N LYS A 55 -14.50 -7.42 -5.92
CA LYS A 55 -14.33 -8.13 -4.64
C LYS A 55 -14.83 -9.58 -4.76
N GLU A 56 -14.07 -10.53 -4.20
CA GLU A 56 -14.43 -11.94 -4.14
C GLU A 56 -14.56 -12.64 -5.51
N ILE A 57 -14.11 -12.04 -6.60
CA ILE A 57 -14.11 -12.69 -7.92
C ILE A 57 -13.19 -13.91 -7.93
N ASP A 58 -13.49 -14.90 -8.79
CA ASP A 58 -12.72 -16.13 -8.89
C ASP A 58 -12.05 -16.24 -10.28
N PHE A 59 -10.70 -16.15 -10.28
CA PHE A 59 -9.83 -16.33 -11.44
C PHE A 59 -8.95 -17.59 -11.35
N ALA A 60 -9.27 -18.53 -10.46
CA ALA A 60 -8.41 -19.70 -10.25
C ALA A 60 -8.02 -20.41 -11.56
N GLY A 61 -6.71 -20.59 -11.77
CA GLY A 61 -6.16 -21.25 -12.98
C GLY A 61 -6.29 -20.47 -14.29
N SER A 62 -6.86 -19.27 -14.31
CA SER A 62 -7.04 -18.46 -15.51
C SER A 62 -5.73 -17.85 -16.02
N SER A 63 -5.73 -17.27 -17.23
CA SER A 63 -4.68 -16.40 -17.74
C SER A 63 -5.15 -14.96 -17.76
N LEU A 64 -4.39 -14.10 -17.11
CA LEU A 64 -4.47 -12.63 -17.12
C LEU A 64 -3.13 -12.04 -17.60
N MET A 65 -2.38 -12.82 -18.40
CA MET A 65 -1.09 -12.36 -18.94
C MET A 65 -1.29 -11.07 -19.76
N ASP A 66 -0.43 -10.07 -19.54
CA ASP A 66 -0.50 -8.77 -20.20
C ASP A 66 -1.83 -8.00 -19.99
N ALA A 67 -2.71 -8.44 -19.06
CA ALA A 67 -3.98 -7.77 -18.79
C ALA A 67 -3.80 -6.49 -17.98
N SER A 68 -4.71 -5.53 -18.16
CA SER A 68 -4.78 -4.32 -17.34
C SER A 68 -5.79 -4.50 -16.21
N LEU A 69 -5.29 -4.50 -14.97
CA LEU A 69 -6.10 -4.58 -13.74
C LEU A 69 -6.00 -3.27 -12.93
N PHE A 70 -5.35 -2.26 -13.46
CA PHE A 70 -5.02 -0.99 -12.80
C PHE A 70 -6.18 -0.42 -11.97
N GLY A 71 -5.91 -0.09 -10.71
CA GLY A 71 -6.85 0.62 -9.84
C GLY A 71 -8.13 -0.15 -9.48
N SER A 72 -8.20 -1.46 -9.73
CA SER A 72 -9.37 -2.28 -9.42
C SER A 72 -9.35 -2.82 -8.00
N ASN A 73 -10.53 -3.11 -7.46
CA ASN A 73 -10.70 -3.71 -6.16
C ASN A 73 -10.93 -5.21 -6.27
N PHE A 74 -9.94 -6.00 -5.84
CA PHE A 74 -9.93 -7.46 -5.82
C PHE A 74 -9.89 -8.03 -4.39
N ARG A 75 -10.37 -7.28 -3.41
CA ARG A 75 -10.37 -7.74 -2.03
C ARG A 75 -11.04 -9.11 -1.89
N ASN A 76 -10.40 -10.05 -1.18
CA ASN A 76 -10.83 -11.45 -1.04
C ASN A 76 -10.98 -12.23 -2.36
N ALA A 77 -10.41 -11.76 -3.47
CA ALA A 77 -10.46 -12.47 -4.75
C ALA A 77 -9.56 -13.71 -4.73
N SER A 78 -9.90 -14.71 -5.55
CA SER A 78 -9.05 -15.87 -5.80
C SER A 78 -8.29 -15.70 -7.11
N PHE A 79 -6.95 -15.65 -6.99
CA PHE A 79 -5.98 -15.77 -8.07
C PHE A 79 -5.17 -17.06 -7.94
N TYR A 80 -5.75 -18.09 -7.31
CA TYR A 80 -5.06 -19.35 -7.08
C TYR A 80 -4.54 -19.95 -8.41
N CYS A 81 -3.23 -20.15 -8.51
CA CYS A 81 -2.55 -20.63 -9.72
C CYS A 81 -2.89 -19.84 -11.00
N THR A 82 -3.22 -18.56 -10.90
CA THR A 82 -3.48 -17.67 -12.03
C THR A 82 -2.19 -17.23 -12.71
N ASP A 83 -2.22 -17.07 -14.03
CA ASP A 83 -1.11 -16.48 -14.78
C ASP A 83 -1.30 -14.96 -14.90
N LEU A 84 -0.50 -14.20 -14.16
CA LEU A 84 -0.48 -12.74 -14.11
C LEU A 84 0.82 -12.17 -14.72
N GLN A 85 1.52 -12.95 -15.55
CA GLN A 85 2.79 -12.48 -16.13
C GLN A 85 2.57 -11.17 -16.91
N ARG A 86 3.42 -10.17 -16.61
CA ARG A 86 3.42 -8.83 -17.20
C ARG A 86 2.10 -8.06 -17.07
N ALA A 87 1.20 -8.50 -16.19
CA ALA A 87 -0.04 -7.77 -15.91
C ALA A 87 0.23 -6.44 -15.20
N ASP A 88 -0.60 -5.44 -15.48
CA ASP A 88 -0.60 -4.15 -14.79
C ASP A 88 -1.58 -4.20 -13.60
N LEU A 89 -1.04 -4.36 -12.39
CA LEU A 89 -1.79 -4.40 -11.13
C LEU A 89 -1.54 -3.15 -10.28
N ARG A 90 -1.01 -2.07 -10.85
CA ARG A 90 -0.71 -0.85 -10.10
C ARG A 90 -1.97 -0.31 -9.40
N ASN A 91 -1.79 0.14 -8.15
CA ASN A 91 -2.84 0.75 -7.32
C ASN A 91 -4.07 -0.15 -7.11
N THR A 92 -3.96 -1.47 -7.25
CA THR A 92 -5.04 -2.42 -6.97
C THR A 92 -5.23 -2.65 -5.47
N ASP A 93 -6.47 -2.96 -5.06
CA ASP A 93 -6.75 -3.49 -3.72
C ASP A 93 -6.86 -5.02 -3.80
N LEU A 94 -5.80 -5.71 -3.36
CA LEU A 94 -5.67 -7.17 -3.30
C LEU A 94 -5.65 -7.68 -1.86
N GLN A 95 -6.15 -6.88 -0.90
CA GLN A 95 -6.16 -7.28 0.50
C GLN A 95 -6.91 -8.60 0.69
N TYR A 96 -6.31 -9.52 1.44
CA TYR A 96 -6.85 -10.87 1.71
C TYR A 96 -7.03 -11.74 0.44
N ALA A 97 -6.44 -11.37 -0.70
CA ALA A 97 -6.52 -12.19 -1.91
C ALA A 97 -5.70 -13.47 -1.77
N ASP A 98 -6.20 -14.54 -2.38
CA ASP A 98 -5.48 -15.80 -2.52
C ASP A 98 -4.68 -15.80 -3.83
N LEU A 99 -3.38 -15.50 -3.74
CA LEU A 99 -2.42 -15.49 -4.85
C LEU A 99 -1.51 -16.73 -4.83
N ARG A 100 -1.86 -17.77 -4.06
CA ARG A 100 -1.04 -18.97 -3.95
C ARG A 100 -0.80 -19.60 -5.33
N GLY A 101 0.47 -19.85 -5.65
CA GLY A 101 0.89 -20.42 -6.92
C GLY A 101 0.63 -19.50 -8.15
N ALA A 102 0.25 -18.25 -7.95
CA ALA A 102 0.13 -17.29 -9.05
C ALA A 102 1.49 -17.00 -9.67
N SER A 103 1.55 -16.86 -11.01
CA SER A 103 2.74 -16.44 -11.73
C SER A 103 2.69 -14.92 -11.95
N LEU A 104 3.55 -14.19 -11.22
CA LEU A 104 3.63 -12.73 -11.26
C LEU A 104 4.85 -12.23 -12.04
N LYS A 105 5.53 -13.08 -12.81
CA LYS A 105 6.77 -12.72 -13.51
C LYS A 105 6.60 -11.47 -14.40
N GLY A 106 7.34 -10.42 -14.07
CA GLY A 106 7.27 -9.13 -14.78
C GLY A 106 5.97 -8.35 -14.56
N ALA A 107 5.11 -8.77 -13.63
CA ALA A 107 3.94 -8.00 -13.24
C ALA A 107 4.34 -6.74 -12.47
N ASN A 108 3.58 -5.66 -12.65
CA ASN A 108 3.76 -4.41 -11.94
C ASN A 108 2.62 -4.24 -10.91
N LEU A 109 2.97 -4.34 -9.64
CA LEU A 109 2.06 -4.15 -8.51
C LEU A 109 2.32 -2.84 -7.75
N SER A 110 3.14 -1.93 -8.29
CA SER A 110 3.54 -0.70 -7.61
C SER A 110 2.33 0.04 -7.03
N GLY A 111 2.38 0.39 -5.74
CA GLY A 111 1.31 1.06 -5.02
C GLY A 111 0.10 0.19 -4.67
N ALA A 112 0.10 -1.10 -5.01
CA ALA A 112 -1.01 -1.99 -4.66
C ALA A 112 -1.10 -2.25 -3.15
N LYS A 113 -2.31 -2.61 -2.69
CA LYS A 113 -2.58 -3.03 -1.30
C LYS A 113 -2.75 -4.54 -1.28
N LEU A 114 -1.82 -5.27 -0.65
CA LEU A 114 -1.84 -6.74 -0.53
C LEU A 114 -1.81 -7.18 0.94
N ASP A 115 -2.34 -6.37 1.86
CA ASP A 115 -2.31 -6.71 3.28
C ASP A 115 -3.06 -8.02 3.53
N ASN A 116 -2.43 -8.94 4.24
CA ASN A 116 -2.94 -10.29 4.51
C ASN A 116 -3.15 -11.15 3.24
N ALA A 117 -2.60 -10.79 2.08
CA ALA A 117 -2.64 -11.63 0.90
C ALA A 117 -1.74 -12.87 1.07
N ASP A 118 -2.11 -13.97 0.43
CA ASP A 118 -1.37 -15.22 0.48
C ASP A 118 -0.68 -15.46 -0.88
N LEU A 119 0.66 -15.29 -0.91
CA LEU A 119 1.50 -15.48 -2.11
C LEU A 119 2.39 -16.72 -2.02
N ARG A 120 2.07 -17.66 -1.12
CA ARG A 120 2.85 -18.90 -0.96
C ARG A 120 2.89 -19.72 -2.25
N ALA A 121 3.94 -20.52 -2.40
CA ALA A 121 3.97 -21.50 -3.48
C ALA A 121 2.79 -22.47 -3.37
N ALA A 122 2.21 -22.84 -4.50
CA ALA A 122 1.14 -23.82 -4.57
C ALA A 122 1.20 -24.60 -5.89
N MET A 123 0.57 -25.78 -5.87
CA MET A 123 0.40 -26.63 -7.04
C MET A 123 -1.09 -26.84 -7.29
N MET A 124 -1.48 -26.89 -8.54
CA MET A 124 -2.83 -27.26 -8.93
C MET A 124 -2.80 -28.61 -9.66
N MET A 125 -3.63 -29.56 -9.23
CA MET A 125 -3.76 -30.86 -9.87
C MET A 125 -5.04 -30.89 -10.71
N PHE A 126 -4.94 -31.43 -11.92
CA PHE A 126 -6.06 -31.65 -12.82
C PHE A 126 -6.18 -33.11 -13.18
N MET A 127 -7.39 -33.60 -13.30
CA MET A 127 -7.71 -34.87 -13.94
C MET A 127 -7.88 -34.59 -15.44
N SER A 128 -7.02 -35.17 -16.26
CA SER A 128 -7.19 -35.23 -17.71
C SER A 128 -7.55 -36.67 -18.12
N PRO A 129 -8.05 -36.88 -19.34
CA PRO A 129 -8.28 -38.23 -19.87
C PRO A 129 -6.99 -39.11 -19.88
N GLU A 130 -5.83 -38.46 -19.90
CA GLU A 130 -4.52 -39.10 -19.93
C GLU A 130 -3.93 -39.33 -18.51
N GLY A 131 -4.63 -38.90 -17.45
CA GLY A 131 -4.21 -39.04 -16.06
C GLY A 131 -4.15 -37.75 -15.26
N ILE A 132 -3.46 -37.79 -14.12
CA ILE A 132 -3.28 -36.61 -13.25
C ILE A 132 -2.16 -35.73 -13.81
N SER A 133 -2.51 -34.49 -14.18
CA SER A 133 -1.54 -33.45 -14.52
C SER A 133 -1.34 -32.51 -13.32
N ILE A 134 -0.08 -32.26 -12.97
CA ILE A 134 0.28 -31.35 -11.90
C ILE A 134 0.80 -30.04 -12.49
N ILE A 135 0.17 -28.93 -12.16
CA ILE A 135 0.73 -27.60 -12.39
C ILE A 135 1.61 -27.23 -11.20
N ASP A 136 2.91 -27.50 -11.31
CA ASP A 136 3.90 -26.89 -10.42
C ASP A 136 4.30 -25.53 -10.98
N ARG A 137 3.59 -24.48 -10.58
CA ARG A 137 3.99 -23.10 -10.90
C ARG A 137 5.07 -22.56 -9.95
N ALA A 138 5.47 -23.33 -8.96
CA ALA A 138 6.64 -22.99 -8.16
C ALA A 138 7.90 -22.81 -9.06
N ALA A 139 7.94 -23.45 -10.24
CA ALA A 139 8.99 -23.21 -11.23
C ALA A 139 8.96 -21.81 -11.86
N ASN A 140 7.80 -21.15 -11.88
CA ASN A 140 7.56 -19.84 -12.52
C ASN A 140 7.12 -18.76 -11.51
N GLY A 141 7.57 -18.88 -10.26
CA GLY A 141 7.24 -17.93 -9.19
C GLY A 141 7.54 -16.47 -9.56
N PRO A 142 7.26 -15.51 -8.67
CA PRO A 142 7.29 -14.07 -8.94
C PRO A 142 8.70 -13.50 -9.15
N GLN A 143 9.43 -14.00 -10.18
CA GLN A 143 10.75 -13.49 -10.56
C GLN A 143 10.61 -12.12 -11.23
N GLY A 144 11.36 -11.13 -10.73
CA GLY A 144 11.36 -9.78 -11.27
C GLY A 144 10.02 -9.05 -11.11
N VAL A 145 9.24 -9.40 -10.09
CA VAL A 145 7.99 -8.69 -9.74
C VAL A 145 8.32 -7.35 -9.13
N ASP A 146 7.57 -6.34 -9.52
CA ASP A 146 7.65 -5.02 -8.90
C ASP A 146 6.59 -4.87 -7.79
N PHE A 147 7.02 -4.98 -6.54
CA PHE A 147 6.25 -4.68 -5.33
C PHE A 147 6.65 -3.33 -4.72
N SER A 148 7.28 -2.45 -5.49
CA SER A 148 7.70 -1.16 -4.95
C SER A 148 6.52 -0.35 -4.44
N ASN A 149 6.71 0.25 -3.26
CA ASN A 149 5.69 1.04 -2.57
C ASN A 149 4.34 0.31 -2.36
N CYS A 150 4.31 -1.03 -2.40
CA CYS A 150 3.12 -1.80 -2.03
C CYS A 150 2.87 -1.79 -0.54
N SER A 151 1.61 -1.92 -0.13
CA SER A 151 1.28 -2.35 1.22
C SER A 151 1.14 -3.87 1.24
N LEU A 152 2.03 -4.55 1.99
CA LEU A 152 2.16 -6.00 2.09
C LEU A 152 2.13 -6.44 3.57
N LYS A 153 1.43 -5.68 4.40
CA LYS A 153 1.35 -5.96 5.83
C LYS A 153 0.75 -7.33 6.08
N LYS A 154 1.47 -8.18 6.84
CA LYS A 154 1.07 -9.55 7.14
C LYS A 154 0.85 -10.44 5.91
N ALA A 155 1.40 -10.08 4.75
CA ALA A 155 1.38 -10.94 3.59
C ALA A 155 2.24 -12.19 3.81
N SER A 156 1.83 -13.31 3.22
CA SER A 156 2.53 -14.58 3.38
C SER A 156 3.24 -14.97 2.08
N PHE A 157 4.57 -15.11 2.16
CA PHE A 157 5.45 -15.50 1.05
C PHE A 157 6.12 -16.85 1.28
N GLY A 158 5.66 -17.66 2.22
CA GLY A 158 6.30 -18.93 2.55
C GLY A 158 6.57 -19.79 1.31
N ASN A 159 7.85 -20.22 1.13
CA ASN A 159 8.34 -20.98 -0.04
C ASN A 159 8.14 -20.29 -1.41
N ALA A 160 7.76 -19.02 -1.49
CA ALA A 160 7.64 -18.30 -2.75
C ALA A 160 9.00 -18.08 -3.43
N LYS A 161 9.02 -18.04 -4.77
CA LYS A 161 10.21 -17.73 -5.56
C LYS A 161 10.19 -16.25 -5.95
N LEU A 162 10.90 -15.44 -5.18
CA LEU A 162 10.94 -13.97 -5.28
C LEU A 162 12.28 -13.46 -5.81
N ASP A 163 12.98 -14.30 -6.58
CA ASP A 163 14.28 -13.91 -7.15
C ASP A 163 14.15 -12.64 -8.02
N GLY A 164 14.95 -11.63 -7.71
CA GLY A 164 14.91 -10.34 -8.42
C GLY A 164 13.68 -9.49 -8.15
N ALA A 165 12.86 -9.81 -7.14
CA ALA A 165 11.70 -8.98 -6.78
C ALA A 165 12.13 -7.62 -6.20
N ASN A 166 11.37 -6.58 -6.53
CA ASN A 166 11.59 -5.22 -6.06
C ASN A 166 10.59 -4.90 -4.95
N PHE A 167 11.05 -4.81 -3.70
CA PHE A 167 10.28 -4.40 -2.52
C PHE A 167 10.65 -2.99 -2.03
N ASN A 168 11.30 -2.17 -2.88
CA ASN A 168 11.74 -0.84 -2.46
C ASN A 168 10.57 0.02 -1.99
N GLY A 169 10.70 0.61 -0.81
CA GLY A 169 9.66 1.43 -0.21
C GLY A 169 8.41 0.69 0.28
N ALA A 170 8.34 -0.65 0.14
CA ALA A 170 7.16 -1.42 0.51
C ALA A 170 6.92 -1.45 2.04
N LEU A 171 5.65 -1.53 2.44
CA LEU A 171 5.22 -1.74 3.81
C LEU A 171 5.08 -3.25 4.06
N LEU A 172 6.04 -3.85 4.75
CA LEU A 172 6.15 -5.29 4.99
C LEU A 172 5.92 -5.69 6.45
N GLN A 173 5.26 -4.83 7.24
CA GLN A 173 5.07 -5.07 8.67
C GLN A 173 4.44 -6.45 8.94
N GLY A 174 5.20 -7.32 9.63
CA GLY A 174 4.75 -8.68 9.98
C GLY A 174 4.59 -9.62 8.79
N ALA A 175 5.14 -9.32 7.61
CA ALA A 175 5.14 -10.23 6.47
C ALA A 175 6.01 -11.47 6.75
N ASP A 176 5.57 -12.63 6.26
CA ASP A 176 6.26 -13.92 6.45
C ASP A 176 7.00 -14.33 5.17
N PHE A 177 8.33 -14.36 5.23
CA PHE A 177 9.22 -14.81 4.16
C PHE A 177 9.87 -16.17 4.41
N LYS A 178 9.36 -16.95 5.35
CA LYS A 178 9.94 -18.24 5.71
C LYS A 178 10.17 -19.12 4.48
N SER A 179 11.43 -19.53 4.28
CA SER A 179 11.84 -20.36 3.14
C SER A 179 11.58 -19.75 1.75
N ALA A 180 11.30 -18.45 1.66
CA ALA A 180 11.22 -17.77 0.38
C ALA A 180 12.60 -17.68 -0.29
N ARG A 181 12.63 -17.75 -1.63
CA ARG A 181 13.85 -17.49 -2.40
C ARG A 181 13.88 -16.02 -2.80
N LEU A 182 14.94 -15.33 -2.40
CA LEU A 182 15.06 -13.88 -2.51
C LEU A 182 16.39 -13.45 -3.17
N SER A 183 16.97 -14.31 -4.03
CA SER A 183 18.22 -13.98 -4.72
C SER A 183 18.06 -12.68 -5.54
N ASN A 184 18.92 -11.70 -5.30
CA ASN A 184 18.86 -10.37 -5.95
C ASN A 184 17.54 -9.61 -5.74
N ALA A 185 16.76 -9.90 -4.71
CA ALA A 185 15.64 -9.06 -4.31
C ALA A 185 16.16 -7.77 -3.65
N SER A 186 15.45 -6.64 -3.86
CA SER A 186 15.80 -5.33 -3.30
C SER A 186 14.75 -4.87 -2.31
N PHE A 187 15.20 -4.33 -1.16
CA PHE A 187 14.35 -3.87 -0.06
C PHE A 187 14.65 -2.41 0.35
N LYS A 188 15.33 -1.61 -0.47
CA LYS A 188 15.72 -0.24 -0.11
C LYS A 188 14.54 0.59 0.37
N GLY A 189 14.68 1.17 1.56
CA GLY A 189 13.63 2.00 2.17
C GLY A 189 12.36 1.24 2.58
N ALA A 190 12.35 -0.10 2.57
CA ALA A 190 11.20 -0.89 3.00
C ALA A 190 10.95 -0.77 4.51
N VAL A 191 9.70 -0.99 4.94
CA VAL A 191 9.33 -1.06 6.37
C VAL A 191 9.23 -2.53 6.78
N LEU A 192 10.19 -2.97 7.59
CA LEU A 192 10.41 -4.37 7.98
C LEU A 192 10.03 -4.66 9.44
N THR A 193 9.23 -3.79 10.07
CA THR A 193 8.81 -3.98 11.48
C THR A 193 8.10 -5.33 11.66
N GLY A 194 8.58 -6.14 12.62
CA GLY A 194 8.03 -7.49 12.88
C GLY A 194 8.36 -8.54 11.83
N VAL A 195 9.27 -8.25 10.89
CA VAL A 195 9.78 -9.22 9.91
C VAL A 195 11.05 -9.88 10.45
N ASN A 196 11.17 -11.19 10.29
CA ASN A 196 12.42 -11.87 10.58
C ASN A 196 13.45 -11.57 9.48
N VAL A 197 14.26 -10.54 9.68
CA VAL A 197 15.27 -10.09 8.70
C VAL A 197 16.30 -11.15 8.30
N LYS A 198 16.47 -12.21 9.12
CA LYS A 198 17.35 -13.35 8.78
C LYS A 198 16.82 -14.16 7.58
N ASP A 199 15.52 -14.08 7.32
CA ASP A 199 14.90 -14.80 6.21
C ASP A 199 15.05 -14.02 4.88
N LEU A 200 15.50 -12.74 4.92
CA LEU A 200 15.48 -11.86 3.75
C LEU A 200 16.74 -11.89 2.89
N ASN A 201 17.87 -12.44 3.40
CA ASN A 201 19.17 -12.39 2.70
C ASN A 201 19.51 -10.98 2.15
N ILE A 202 19.22 -9.94 2.94
CA ILE A 202 19.42 -8.53 2.62
C ILE A 202 20.85 -8.09 2.93
N SER A 203 21.43 -7.21 2.09
CA SER A 203 22.74 -6.63 2.38
C SER A 203 22.70 -5.70 3.61
N PRO A 204 23.81 -5.57 4.37
CA PRO A 204 23.87 -4.59 5.47
C PRO A 204 23.60 -3.16 5.02
N GLU A 205 24.04 -2.78 3.83
CA GLU A 205 23.86 -1.46 3.24
C GLU A 205 22.37 -1.19 2.95
N ASP A 206 21.67 -2.15 2.33
CA ASP A 206 20.25 -2.02 2.06
C ASP A 206 19.44 -2.02 3.36
N LEU A 207 19.83 -2.84 4.36
CA LEU A 207 19.16 -2.89 5.66
C LEU A 207 19.23 -1.55 6.40
N GLN A 208 20.33 -0.79 6.27
CA GLN A 208 20.46 0.54 6.86
C GLN A 208 19.46 1.56 6.29
N THR A 209 18.96 1.34 5.08
CA THR A 209 17.93 2.20 4.48
C THR A 209 16.52 1.84 4.92
N CYS A 210 16.34 0.66 5.53
CA CYS A 210 15.04 0.15 5.93
C CYS A 210 14.60 0.67 7.29
N VAL A 211 13.28 0.74 7.49
CA VAL A 211 12.71 1.00 8.82
C VAL A 211 12.41 -0.35 9.48
N THR A 212 13.15 -0.67 10.53
CA THR A 212 13.01 -1.90 11.32
C THR A 212 12.21 -1.65 12.60
N ASP A 213 12.20 -2.62 13.52
CA ASP A 213 11.60 -2.44 14.84
C ASP A 213 12.23 -1.26 15.58
N VAL A 214 11.46 -0.67 16.50
CA VAL A 214 11.97 0.44 17.33
C VAL A 214 13.18 -0.01 18.14
N THR A 215 14.19 0.82 18.16
CA THR A 215 15.44 0.50 18.88
C THR A 215 15.30 0.73 20.38
N PRO A 216 16.15 0.11 21.23
CA PRO A 216 16.20 0.42 22.65
C PRO A 216 16.45 1.92 22.92
N GLN A 217 17.19 2.60 22.05
CA GLN A 217 17.43 4.04 22.12
C GLN A 217 16.13 4.83 21.91
N THR A 218 15.29 4.44 20.91
CA THR A 218 13.98 5.06 20.68
C THR A 218 13.07 4.83 21.89
N VAL A 219 13.09 3.63 22.48
CA VAL A 219 12.29 3.33 23.69
C VAL A 219 12.76 4.18 24.87
N ALA A 220 14.05 4.35 25.07
CA ALA A 220 14.60 5.17 26.16
C ALA A 220 14.20 6.66 26.05
N ARG A 221 13.91 7.16 24.85
CA ARG A 221 13.47 8.54 24.61
C ARG A 221 11.95 8.76 24.75
N PHE A 222 11.17 7.68 24.93
CA PHE A 222 9.71 7.76 24.92
C PHE A 222 9.16 8.78 25.92
N ASP A 223 9.65 8.78 27.18
CA ASP A 223 9.18 9.70 28.22
C ASP A 223 9.52 11.16 27.91
N GLU A 224 10.68 11.42 27.32
CA GLU A 224 11.07 12.75 26.85
C GLU A 224 10.13 13.24 25.74
N LEU A 225 9.90 12.42 24.71
CA LEU A 225 9.03 12.78 23.60
C LEU A 225 7.57 12.98 24.05
N ARG A 226 7.09 12.16 24.99
CA ARG A 226 5.80 12.33 25.64
C ARG A 226 5.72 13.68 26.37
N GLY A 227 6.76 14.00 27.13
CA GLY A 227 6.87 15.30 27.85
C GLY A 227 6.79 16.50 26.89
N ARG A 228 7.41 16.42 25.71
CA ARG A 228 7.32 17.47 24.68
C ARG A 228 5.89 17.65 24.16
N LEU A 229 5.13 16.54 23.96
CA LEU A 229 3.71 16.62 23.58
C LEU A 229 2.85 17.23 24.68
N ASP A 230 3.08 16.87 25.94
CA ASP A 230 2.31 17.41 27.08
C ASP A 230 2.61 18.89 27.29
N ALA A 231 3.86 19.32 27.17
CA ALA A 231 4.25 20.73 27.20
C ALA A 231 3.64 21.53 26.03
N HIS A 232 3.53 20.94 24.85
CA HIS A 232 2.86 21.56 23.71
C HIS A 232 1.35 21.77 23.95
N GLN A 233 0.69 20.80 24.53
CA GLN A 233 -0.73 20.93 24.91
C GLN A 233 -0.92 22.10 25.90
N GLN A 234 -0.04 22.23 26.89
CA GLN A 234 -0.05 23.38 27.81
C GLN A 234 0.17 24.70 27.06
N TRP A 235 1.10 24.72 26.10
CA TRP A 235 1.38 25.89 25.29
C TRP A 235 0.16 26.35 24.49
N ILE A 236 -0.57 25.41 23.84
CA ILE A 236 -1.80 25.71 23.10
C ILE A 236 -2.90 26.22 24.03
N VAL A 237 -3.19 25.50 25.11
CA VAL A 237 -4.30 25.85 26.05
C VAL A 237 -4.05 27.19 26.72
N SER A 238 -2.79 27.54 27.02
CA SER A 238 -2.42 28.82 27.66
C SER A 238 -2.28 29.98 26.69
N GLY A 239 -2.47 29.78 25.39
CA GLY A 239 -2.20 30.82 24.38
C GLY A 239 -0.71 31.20 24.29
N GLY A 240 0.19 30.23 24.57
CA GLY A 240 1.64 30.42 24.47
C GLY A 240 2.32 30.95 25.75
N THR A 241 1.58 31.12 26.84
CA THR A 241 2.14 31.66 28.11
C THR A 241 2.77 30.59 29.00
N GLN A 242 2.39 29.31 28.82
CA GLN A 242 2.94 28.17 29.55
C GLN A 242 3.24 27.03 28.57
N GLY A 243 4.15 26.13 28.96
CA GLY A 243 4.60 25.04 28.11
C GLY A 243 5.56 25.50 27.03
N THR A 244 5.74 24.65 25.99
CA THR A 244 6.64 24.92 24.87
C THR A 244 6.09 24.36 23.59
N HIS A 245 6.44 25.00 22.46
CA HIS A 245 6.14 24.49 21.13
C HIS A 245 6.81 23.13 20.91
N CYS A 246 6.08 22.13 20.44
CA CYS A 246 6.60 20.78 20.23
C CYS A 246 7.42 20.68 18.95
N ILE A 247 8.67 20.23 19.09
CA ILE A 247 9.60 19.94 18.00
C ILE A 247 9.96 18.46 18.10
N LEU A 248 9.62 17.70 17.07
CA LEU A 248 9.89 16.27 16.89
C LEU A 248 10.68 16.01 15.59
N ASP A 249 11.43 17.01 15.13
CA ASP A 249 12.17 16.95 13.88
C ASP A 249 13.23 15.83 13.93
N GLY A 250 13.21 14.92 12.93
CA GLY A 250 14.13 13.79 12.82
C GLY A 250 13.90 12.64 13.81
N GLU A 251 12.88 12.72 14.67
CA GLU A 251 12.63 11.71 15.69
C GLU A 251 11.85 10.50 15.11
N ASP A 252 12.09 9.32 15.70
CA ASP A 252 11.21 8.18 15.52
C ASP A 252 10.06 8.27 16.53
N ILE A 253 8.88 8.71 16.05
CA ILE A 253 7.72 8.99 16.89
C ILE A 253 6.66 7.88 16.85
N ARG A 254 6.95 6.71 16.28
CA ARG A 254 6.03 5.57 16.18
C ARG A 254 5.49 5.12 17.53
N LEU A 255 6.26 5.24 18.60
CA LEU A 255 5.83 4.91 19.97
C LEU A 255 4.75 5.84 20.52
N LEU A 256 4.59 7.04 19.94
CA LEU A 256 3.59 8.01 20.39
C LEU A 256 2.17 7.73 19.86
N GLN A 257 1.96 6.64 19.11
CA GLN A 257 0.71 6.30 18.41
C GLN A 257 -0.56 6.47 19.27
N LYS A 258 -0.52 6.02 20.52
CA LYS A 258 -1.68 6.12 21.44
C LYS A 258 -1.83 7.52 22.08
N LEU A 259 -0.82 8.35 21.94
CA LEU A 259 -0.77 9.65 22.62
C LEU A 259 -1.18 10.82 21.72
N VAL A 260 -1.09 10.65 20.39
CA VAL A 260 -1.33 11.75 19.44
C VAL A 260 -2.80 11.87 19.01
N VAL A 261 -3.57 10.79 19.05
CA VAL A 261 -4.96 10.74 18.54
C VAL A 261 -5.83 11.85 19.15
N GLY A 262 -6.49 12.65 18.28
CA GLY A 262 -7.41 13.72 18.69
C GLY A 262 -6.77 14.89 19.43
N ARG A 263 -5.43 14.96 19.53
CA ARG A 263 -4.76 16.04 20.28
C ARG A 263 -4.73 17.36 19.52
N PRO A 264 -4.69 18.48 20.26
CA PRO A 264 -4.31 19.78 19.69
C PRO A 264 -2.79 19.78 19.42
N LEU A 265 -2.42 19.76 18.15
CA LEU A 265 -1.04 19.74 17.65
C LEU A 265 -0.78 20.90 16.68
N THR A 266 -1.53 21.99 16.83
CA THR A 266 -1.42 23.19 16.00
C THR A 266 0.01 23.72 15.98
N GLY A 267 0.60 23.85 14.80
CA GLY A 267 1.96 24.31 14.59
C GLY A 267 3.06 23.28 14.92
N LEU A 268 2.74 22.04 15.31
CA LEU A 268 3.73 20.97 15.55
C LEU A 268 4.81 20.98 14.47
N SER A 269 6.09 20.81 14.85
CA SER A 269 7.17 20.51 13.91
C SER A 269 7.64 19.06 14.09
N ALA A 270 7.52 18.28 13.01
CA ALA A 270 7.97 16.88 12.94
C ALA A 270 8.61 16.61 11.56
N LYS A 271 9.49 17.51 11.12
CA LYS A 271 10.20 17.38 9.86
C LYS A 271 11.13 16.18 9.87
N ASN A 272 11.16 15.43 8.77
CA ASN A 272 11.98 14.22 8.62
C ASN A 272 11.76 13.18 9.75
N ALA A 273 10.63 13.26 10.47
CA ALA A 273 10.29 12.30 11.51
C ALA A 273 9.87 10.96 10.92
N ILE A 274 10.09 9.86 11.64
CA ILE A 274 9.55 8.54 11.30
C ILE A 274 8.21 8.39 12.03
N ALA A 275 7.10 8.53 11.30
CA ALA A 275 5.72 8.53 11.79
C ALA A 275 4.85 7.47 11.09
N ILE A 276 5.48 6.39 10.61
CA ILE A 276 4.82 5.31 9.87
C ILE A 276 3.69 4.71 10.71
N SER A 277 2.52 4.53 10.08
CA SER A 277 1.30 4.00 10.69
C SER A 277 0.82 4.78 11.91
N LEU A 278 1.27 6.02 12.10
CA LEU A 278 0.87 6.84 13.24
C LEU A 278 -0.56 7.32 13.05
N ASN A 279 -1.35 7.31 14.14
CA ASN A 279 -2.73 7.71 14.09
C ASN A 279 -2.90 9.18 14.53
N PHE A 280 -3.11 10.06 13.55
CA PHE A 280 -3.42 11.48 13.71
C PHE A 280 -4.93 11.78 13.52
N ALA A 281 -5.79 10.77 13.58
CA ALA A 281 -7.22 10.97 13.36
C ALA A 281 -7.79 12.00 14.34
N GLY A 282 -8.56 12.95 13.81
CA GLY A 282 -9.18 14.04 14.56
C GLY A 282 -8.22 15.03 15.21
N CYS A 283 -6.90 14.97 14.91
CA CYS A 283 -5.94 15.93 15.45
C CYS A 283 -6.14 17.33 14.85
N GLN A 284 -5.83 18.34 15.66
CA GLN A 284 -5.71 19.73 15.19
C GLN A 284 -4.27 19.98 14.79
N LEU A 285 -3.99 19.95 13.49
CA LEU A 285 -2.66 20.06 12.88
C LEU A 285 -2.51 21.34 12.03
N GLN A 286 -3.30 22.38 12.31
CA GLN A 286 -3.23 23.64 11.57
C GLN A 286 -1.80 24.20 11.60
N GLY A 287 -1.26 24.45 10.41
CA GLY A 287 0.10 24.99 10.25
C GLY A 287 1.21 24.05 10.71
N ALA A 288 0.94 22.77 10.96
CA ALA A 288 1.97 21.78 11.29
C ALA A 288 3.01 21.63 10.17
N ARG A 289 4.24 21.29 10.53
CA ARG A 289 5.37 21.11 9.61
C ARG A 289 5.80 19.65 9.61
N LEU A 290 5.40 18.94 8.57
CA LEU A 290 5.67 17.51 8.36
C LEU A 290 6.58 17.27 7.15
N ASP A 291 7.38 18.30 6.79
CA ASP A 291 8.25 18.30 5.61
C ASP A 291 9.25 17.13 5.68
N GLY A 292 9.34 16.33 4.62
CA GLY A 292 10.26 15.18 4.52
C GLY A 292 9.95 14.02 5.45
N ALA A 293 8.87 14.08 6.25
CA ALA A 293 8.52 13.02 7.19
C ALA A 293 8.10 11.73 6.46
N ASP A 294 8.42 10.59 7.06
CA ASP A 294 7.89 9.29 6.64
C ASP A 294 6.55 9.02 7.31
N LEU A 295 5.49 9.32 6.60
CA LEU A 295 4.09 9.23 7.02
C LEU A 295 3.35 8.08 6.34
N ARG A 296 4.10 7.10 5.81
CA ARG A 296 3.48 5.94 5.14
C ARG A 296 2.48 5.26 6.07
N ASP A 297 1.27 4.94 5.54
CA ASP A 297 0.19 4.30 6.29
C ASP A 297 -0.30 5.11 7.53
N ALA A 298 0.01 6.39 7.63
CA ALA A 298 -0.51 7.24 8.71
C ALA A 298 -1.99 7.55 8.51
N ASP A 299 -2.73 7.71 9.60
CA ASP A 299 -4.16 7.99 9.59
C ASP A 299 -4.43 9.44 9.98
N PHE A 300 -4.90 10.25 9.03
CA PHE A 300 -5.32 11.65 9.21
C PHE A 300 -6.85 11.80 9.10
N THR A 301 -7.61 10.72 9.29
CA THR A 301 -9.07 10.75 9.18
C THR A 301 -9.67 11.87 10.04
N GLY A 302 -10.38 12.81 9.40
CA GLY A 302 -11.02 13.93 10.08
C GLY A 302 -10.07 14.92 10.76
N ALA A 303 -8.77 14.88 10.47
CA ALA A 303 -7.81 15.84 11.02
C ALA A 303 -8.00 17.24 10.41
N ASP A 304 -7.75 18.29 11.18
CA ASP A 304 -7.67 19.66 10.67
C ASP A 304 -6.23 19.95 10.23
N LEU A 305 -6.01 19.94 8.93
CA LEU A 305 -4.70 20.10 8.28
C LEU A 305 -4.53 21.48 7.64
N ARG A 306 -5.43 22.43 7.88
CA ARG A 306 -5.37 23.76 7.25
C ARG A 306 -4.01 24.41 7.43
N GLY A 307 -3.38 24.82 6.31
CA GLY A 307 -2.07 25.46 6.29
C GLY A 307 -0.91 24.55 6.72
N ALA A 308 -1.08 23.24 6.84
CA ALA A 308 0.00 22.29 7.13
C ALA A 308 0.94 22.14 5.94
N SER A 309 2.19 21.72 6.19
CA SER A 309 3.19 21.44 5.16
C SER A 309 3.64 19.99 5.20
N PHE A 310 3.58 19.33 4.04
CA PHE A 310 4.01 17.97 3.77
C PHE A 310 5.08 17.91 2.67
N ARG A 311 5.82 19.01 2.44
CA ARG A 311 6.80 19.10 1.34
C ARG A 311 7.78 17.95 1.39
N GLY A 312 7.88 17.18 0.28
CA GLY A 312 8.78 16.03 0.20
C GLY A 312 8.48 14.88 1.17
N ALA A 313 7.37 14.92 1.91
CA ALA A 313 6.98 13.82 2.81
C ALA A 313 6.56 12.58 2.01
N ASN A 314 6.77 11.39 2.58
CA ASN A 314 6.21 10.15 2.03
C ASN A 314 4.89 9.84 2.72
N ILE A 315 3.78 10.07 2.01
CA ILE A 315 2.41 9.85 2.47
C ILE A 315 1.77 8.62 1.80
N SER A 316 2.56 7.75 1.16
CA SER A 316 2.04 6.55 0.49
C SER A 316 1.16 5.73 1.43
N HIS A 317 -0.02 5.35 0.98
CA HIS A 317 -1.04 4.63 1.76
C HIS A 317 -1.58 5.36 2.99
N ALA A 318 -1.22 6.61 3.26
CA ALA A 318 -1.84 7.38 4.32
C ALA A 318 -3.32 7.64 4.02
N CYS A 319 -4.15 7.68 5.06
CA CYS A 319 -5.57 7.94 4.97
C CYS A 319 -5.86 9.40 5.31
N PHE A 320 -6.55 10.11 4.42
CA PHE A 320 -6.97 11.50 4.63
C PHE A 320 -8.50 11.63 4.60
N ASP A 321 -9.23 10.56 4.85
CA ASP A 321 -10.69 10.59 4.81
C ASP A 321 -11.27 11.72 5.67
N LYS A 322 -12.09 12.61 5.05
CA LYS A 322 -12.75 13.73 5.73
C LYS A 322 -11.79 14.75 6.38
N ALA A 323 -10.50 14.72 6.08
CA ALA A 323 -9.57 15.73 6.58
C ALA A 323 -9.92 17.13 6.04
N ASP A 324 -9.78 18.14 6.87
CA ASP A 324 -9.95 19.54 6.48
C ASP A 324 -8.64 20.11 5.97
N MET A 325 -8.55 20.34 4.66
CA MET A 325 -7.38 20.87 3.96
C MET A 325 -7.63 22.24 3.34
N ARG A 326 -8.70 22.93 3.75
CA ARG A 326 -8.97 24.29 3.31
C ARG A 326 -7.87 25.25 3.74
N SER A 327 -7.79 26.41 3.12
CA SER A 327 -6.79 27.41 3.48
C SER A 327 -6.98 27.92 4.92
N LEU A 328 -5.87 28.09 5.63
CA LEU A 328 -5.81 28.69 6.96
C LEU A 328 -5.75 30.23 6.85
N PRO A 329 -6.71 30.98 7.39
CA PRO A 329 -6.61 32.42 7.50
C PRO A 329 -5.49 32.82 8.46
N LEU A 330 -4.65 33.76 8.05
CA LEU A 330 -3.58 34.33 8.87
C LEU A 330 -3.95 35.70 9.40
N ILE A 331 -3.36 36.09 10.52
CA ILE A 331 -3.57 37.42 11.15
C ILE A 331 -3.21 38.55 10.20
N SER A 332 -2.28 38.32 9.25
CA SER A 332 -1.90 39.26 8.21
C SER A 332 -3.00 39.55 7.17
N GLY A 333 -4.14 38.84 7.20
CA GLY A 333 -5.19 38.86 6.19
C GLY A 333 -4.90 37.98 4.96
N GLN A 334 -3.74 37.34 4.91
CA GLN A 334 -3.41 36.33 3.88
C GLN A 334 -4.00 34.98 4.27
N THR A 335 -4.05 34.05 3.30
CA THR A 335 -4.39 32.66 3.54
C THR A 335 -3.20 31.76 3.26
N ARG A 336 -3.11 30.63 3.97
CA ARG A 336 -2.10 29.61 3.75
C ARG A 336 -2.78 28.28 3.46
N GLY A 337 -2.59 27.74 2.25
CA GLY A 337 -3.04 26.42 1.85
C GLY A 337 -2.17 25.29 2.45
N VAL A 338 -2.63 24.05 2.31
CA VAL A 338 -1.80 22.87 2.57
C VAL A 338 -0.79 22.72 1.44
N ASP A 339 0.45 22.35 1.78
CA ASP A 339 1.55 22.24 0.82
C ASP A 339 2.03 20.76 0.71
N PHE A 340 1.74 20.12 -0.41
CA PHE A 340 2.20 18.76 -0.76
C PHE A 340 3.30 18.77 -1.82
N THR A 341 3.97 19.88 -2.07
CA THR A 341 5.04 19.95 -3.09
C THR A 341 6.06 18.84 -2.89
N ASP A 342 6.31 18.05 -3.95
CA ASP A 342 7.22 16.91 -3.95
C ASP A 342 6.87 15.78 -2.95
N ALA A 343 5.71 15.80 -2.31
CA ALA A 343 5.27 14.68 -1.48
C ALA A 343 5.00 13.43 -2.33
N ILE A 344 5.37 12.27 -1.81
CA ILE A 344 5.16 10.97 -2.48
C ILE A 344 3.81 10.40 -2.04
N GLY A 345 2.87 10.28 -2.96
CA GLY A 345 1.52 9.78 -2.68
C GLY A 345 0.69 9.62 -3.94
N SER A 346 -0.62 9.46 -3.76
CA SER A 346 -1.60 9.28 -4.85
C SER A 346 -2.79 10.21 -4.66
N GLU A 347 -3.31 10.80 -5.74
CA GLU A 347 -4.42 11.76 -5.69
C GLU A 347 -5.72 11.15 -5.15
N ASP A 348 -5.93 9.85 -5.33
CA ASP A 348 -7.11 9.14 -4.83
C ASP A 348 -7.22 9.14 -3.29
N GLN A 349 -6.11 9.36 -2.57
CA GLN A 349 -6.09 9.49 -1.11
C GLN A 349 -6.92 10.70 -0.61
N PHE A 350 -7.20 11.67 -1.47
CA PHE A 350 -7.85 12.94 -1.13
C PHE A 350 -9.31 13.05 -1.59
N ALA A 351 -9.87 11.96 -2.12
CA ALA A 351 -11.21 11.96 -2.72
C ALA A 351 -12.34 12.42 -1.78
N THR A 352 -12.16 12.30 -0.48
CA THR A 352 -13.16 12.64 0.56
C THR A 352 -12.79 13.85 1.40
N CYS A 353 -11.66 14.50 1.11
CA CYS A 353 -11.17 15.67 1.86
C CYS A 353 -12.01 16.92 1.60
N GLN A 354 -11.97 17.83 2.57
CA GLN A 354 -12.51 19.18 2.37
C GLN A 354 -11.41 20.08 1.79
N LEU A 355 -11.57 20.54 0.56
CA LEU A 355 -10.66 21.42 -0.19
C LEU A 355 -11.38 22.72 -0.55
N ASP A 356 -10.63 23.82 -0.69
CA ASP A 356 -11.18 25.07 -1.24
C ASP A 356 -11.53 24.91 -2.72
N ASP A 357 -10.67 24.21 -3.48
CA ASP A 357 -10.87 23.83 -4.88
C ASP A 357 -10.59 22.33 -5.05
N PRO A 358 -11.62 21.50 -5.23
CA PRO A 358 -11.46 20.07 -5.43
C PRO A 358 -10.72 19.69 -6.73
N THR A 359 -10.55 20.64 -7.65
CA THR A 359 -9.87 20.41 -8.94
C THR A 359 -8.40 20.86 -8.92
N ALA A 360 -7.94 21.49 -7.83
CA ALA A 360 -6.58 21.96 -7.70
C ALA A 360 -5.60 20.79 -7.68
N ALA A 361 -4.56 20.84 -8.51
CA ALA A 361 -3.45 19.90 -8.46
C ALA A 361 -2.67 20.06 -7.14
N LEU A 362 -2.54 18.98 -6.37
CA LEU A 362 -1.90 19.02 -5.05
C LEU A 362 -0.36 19.02 -5.09
N GLY A 363 0.25 19.04 -6.28
CA GLY A 363 1.71 19.05 -6.44
C GLY A 363 2.41 17.76 -5.99
N LEU A 364 1.66 16.66 -5.96
CA LEU A 364 2.19 15.35 -5.58
C LEU A 364 3.18 14.83 -6.60
N ARG A 365 4.24 14.23 -6.10
CA ARG A 365 5.13 13.38 -6.88
C ARG A 365 4.54 11.96 -6.89
N ALA A 366 4.21 11.44 -8.06
CA ALA A 366 3.80 10.04 -8.16
C ALA A 366 4.88 9.15 -7.52
N ALA A 367 4.47 8.10 -6.81
CA ALA A 367 5.37 7.10 -6.26
C ALA A 367 5.98 6.31 -7.44
N MET A 368 6.84 6.95 -8.22
CA MET A 368 7.59 6.30 -9.28
C MET A 368 8.69 5.46 -8.64
N ALA A 369 8.80 4.21 -9.09
CA ALA A 369 10.00 3.41 -8.87
C ALA A 369 11.23 4.29 -9.18
N GLN A 370 12.06 4.56 -8.19
CA GLN A 370 13.39 5.07 -8.42
C GLN A 370 14.17 3.95 -9.12
N ALA A 371 14.02 3.92 -10.46
CA ALA A 371 14.88 3.14 -11.31
C ALA A 371 16.17 3.96 -11.51
N ALA A 372 17.20 3.61 -10.77
CA ALA A 372 18.61 3.76 -11.17
C ALA A 372 19.48 2.94 -10.20
#